data_909c17c7b27fef512e433063c43b2faf
#
_entry.id   909c17c7b27fef512e433063c43b2faf
#
_cell.length_a   1.000
_cell.length_b   1.000
_cell.length_c   1.000
_cell.angle_alpha   90.00
_cell.angle_beta   90.00
_cell.angle_gamma   90.00
#
_symmetry.space_group_name_H-M   'P 1'
#
loop_
_entity.id
_entity.type
_entity.pdbx_description
1 polymer ?
#
loop_
_entity_poly.entity_id
_entity_poly.type
_entity_poly.pdbx_seq_one_letter_code
_entity_poly.pdbx_strand_id
1 'polypeptide(L)'
;MKRFQNKRLVTIGVCTEIPDILQVLMWEMAEELEDVDYLQVSELMGAKDGVLIVHSQEVPPYENIVKVNCVAELGFRKKVYIIDEEDYATMLLAEEY
;
A
#
# COMPACT_ATOMS: atom_id res chain seq x y z
N MET A 1 8.67 14.32 13.31
CA MET A 1 9.06 13.91 11.97
C MET A 1 7.97 13.01 11.38
N LYS A 2 7.54 13.32 10.18
CA LYS A 2 6.51 12.52 9.52
C LYS A 2 7.10 11.23 8.94
N ARG A 3 6.39 10.12 9.16
CA ARG A 3 6.75 8.84 8.56
C ARG A 3 6.51 8.85 7.05
N PHE A 4 7.17 7.95 6.34
CA PHE A 4 6.98 7.70 4.90
C PHE A 4 7.31 8.89 3.99
N GLN A 5 8.03 9.90 4.50
CA GLN A 5 8.44 11.07 3.70
C GLN A 5 9.90 11.06 3.32
N ASN A 6 10.64 10.04 3.75
CA ASN A 6 12.02 9.87 3.36
C ASN A 6 12.11 9.05 2.07
N LYS A 7 13.28 8.51 1.81
CA LYS A 7 13.51 7.70 0.62
C LYS A 7 12.54 6.52 0.55
N ARG A 8 11.97 6.31 -0.63
CA ARG A 8 11.03 5.22 -0.87
C ARG A 8 11.69 4.14 -1.70
N LEU A 9 11.55 2.90 -1.24
CA LEU A 9 12.06 1.73 -1.94
C LEU A 9 10.89 0.80 -2.25
N VAL A 10 10.96 0.12 -3.39
CA VAL A 10 9.99 -0.91 -3.75
C VAL A 10 10.75 -2.16 -4.11
N THR A 11 10.18 -3.31 -3.76
CA THR A 11 10.80 -4.59 -4.09
C THR A 11 10.57 -4.95 -5.55
N ILE A 12 11.31 -5.92 -6.05
CA ILE A 12 11.12 -6.45 -7.41
C ILE A 12 9.71 -7.01 -7.55
N GLY A 13 9.19 -7.68 -6.52
CA GLY A 13 7.83 -8.22 -6.55
C GLY A 13 6.80 -7.14 -6.74
N VAL A 14 6.91 -6.03 -6.01
CA VAL A 14 5.99 -4.91 -6.17
C VAL A 14 6.13 -4.30 -7.56
N CYS A 15 7.34 -4.06 -8.02
CA CYS A 15 7.55 -3.50 -9.36
C CYS A 15 6.96 -4.38 -10.46
N THR A 16 7.03 -5.70 -10.29
CA THR A 16 6.59 -6.65 -11.30
C THR A 16 5.07 -6.88 -11.27
N GLU A 17 4.48 -6.94 -10.07
CA GLU A 17 3.11 -7.40 -9.92
C GLU A 17 2.09 -6.31 -9.61
N ILE A 18 2.53 -5.14 -9.18
CA ILE A 18 1.63 -4.05 -8.78
C ILE A 18 1.72 -2.89 -9.78
N PRO A 19 0.62 -2.53 -10.45
CA PRO A 19 0.60 -1.38 -11.35
C PRO A 19 1.06 -0.09 -10.66
N ASP A 20 1.76 0.76 -11.40
CA ASP A 20 2.33 1.99 -10.86
C ASP A 20 1.29 2.89 -10.19
N ILE A 21 0.11 3.01 -10.78
CA ILE A 21 -0.95 3.86 -10.21
C ILE A 21 -1.33 3.40 -8.80
N LEU A 22 -1.38 2.09 -8.57
CA LEU A 22 -1.71 1.56 -7.25
C LEU A 22 -0.57 1.82 -6.26
N GLN A 23 0.68 1.73 -6.70
CA GLN A 23 1.82 2.04 -5.85
C GLN A 23 1.76 3.50 -5.38
N VAL A 24 1.53 4.43 -6.29
CA VAL A 24 1.43 5.85 -5.96
C VAL A 24 0.32 6.11 -4.95
N LEU A 25 -0.84 5.51 -5.18
CA LEU A 25 -1.98 5.70 -4.28
C LEU A 25 -1.72 5.14 -2.88
N MET A 26 -1.07 3.98 -2.79
CA MET A 26 -0.74 3.40 -1.48
C MET A 26 0.23 4.30 -0.70
N TRP A 27 1.24 4.87 -1.37
CA TRP A 27 2.13 5.83 -0.72
C TRP A 27 1.38 7.06 -0.23
N GLU A 28 0.50 7.61 -1.06
CA GLU A 28 -0.28 8.79 -0.69
C GLU A 28 -1.22 8.51 0.49
N MET A 29 -1.87 7.35 0.49
CA MET A 29 -2.75 6.96 1.59
C MET A 29 -1.98 6.85 2.91
N ALA A 30 -0.77 6.31 2.88
CA ALA A 30 0.07 6.23 4.08
C ALA A 30 0.50 7.62 4.55
N GLU A 31 0.84 8.52 3.64
CA GLU A 31 1.28 9.88 4.00
C GLU A 31 0.17 10.75 4.58
N GLU A 32 -1.08 10.49 4.22
CA GLU A 32 -2.20 11.29 4.68
C GLU A 32 -2.55 11.10 6.15
N LEU A 33 -2.10 10.02 6.75
CA LEU A 33 -2.39 9.76 8.16
C LEU A 33 -1.60 10.69 9.07
N GLU A 34 -2.27 11.29 10.05
CA GLU A 34 -1.62 12.14 11.05
C GLU A 34 -0.90 11.30 12.10
N ASP A 35 -1.58 10.25 12.55
CA ASP A 35 -1.07 9.37 13.61
C ASP A 35 -0.77 8.01 12.98
N VAL A 36 0.47 7.81 12.58
CA VAL A 36 0.89 6.77 11.65
C VAL A 36 1.73 5.70 12.35
N ASP A 37 1.32 4.44 12.18
CA ASP A 37 2.11 3.28 12.58
C ASP A 37 3.25 3.04 11.58
N TYR A 38 4.33 2.40 12.05
CA TYR A 38 5.47 2.09 11.17
C TYR A 38 5.11 1.07 10.08
N LEU A 39 4.09 0.24 10.32
CA LEU A 39 3.63 -0.76 9.35
C LEU A 39 2.26 -0.38 8.83
N GLN A 40 2.18 -0.22 7.52
CA GLN A 40 0.91 0.00 6.82
C GLN A 40 0.60 -1.22 5.98
N VAL A 41 -0.64 -1.66 6.02
CA VAL A 41 -1.10 -2.85 5.30
C VAL A 41 -2.12 -2.43 4.25
N SER A 42 -1.96 -2.90 3.01
CA SER A 42 -2.93 -2.68 1.96
C SER A 42 -3.30 -4.01 1.34
N GLU A 43 -4.59 -4.30 1.29
CA GLU A 43 -5.09 -5.45 0.54
C GLU A 43 -5.71 -4.93 -0.75
N LEU A 44 -5.22 -5.45 -1.87
CA LEU A 44 -5.68 -5.07 -3.20
C LEU A 44 -6.55 -6.18 -3.75
N MET A 45 -7.76 -5.82 -4.16
CA MET A 45 -8.71 -6.80 -4.68
C MET A 45 -9.32 -6.32 -5.99
N GLY A 46 -9.21 -7.13 -7.04
CA GLY A 46 -9.87 -6.84 -8.30
C GLY A 46 -11.38 -6.82 -8.13
N ALA A 47 -12.01 -5.82 -8.70
CA ALA A 47 -13.45 -5.63 -8.68
C ALA A 47 -13.93 -5.44 -10.11
N LYS A 48 -15.25 -5.39 -10.30
CA LYS A 48 -15.85 -5.32 -11.64
C LYS A 48 -15.29 -4.18 -12.49
N ASP A 49 -15.08 -3.02 -11.92
CA ASP A 49 -14.64 -1.83 -12.66
C ASP A 49 -13.37 -1.22 -12.07
N GLY A 50 -12.52 -2.03 -11.46
CA GLY A 50 -11.29 -1.49 -10.90
C GLY A 50 -10.71 -2.36 -9.80
N VAL A 51 -10.04 -1.69 -8.86
CA VAL A 51 -9.39 -2.34 -7.73
C VAL A 51 -9.83 -1.66 -6.43
N LEU A 52 -10.15 -2.46 -5.42
CA LEU A 52 -10.37 -1.95 -4.08
C LEU A 52 -9.05 -2.03 -3.32
N ILE A 53 -8.68 -0.93 -2.67
CA ILE A 53 -7.54 -0.89 -1.76
C ILE A 53 -8.10 -0.79 -0.34
N VAL A 54 -7.85 -1.81 0.47
CA VAL A 54 -8.22 -1.80 1.88
C VAL A 54 -6.95 -1.51 2.66
N HIS A 55 -6.83 -0.27 3.12
CA HIS A 55 -5.66 0.22 3.84
C HIS A 55 -5.93 0.17 5.34
N SER A 56 -5.01 -0.38 6.11
CA SER A 56 -5.17 -0.49 7.56
C SER A 56 -3.84 -0.36 8.29
N GLN A 57 -3.92 -0.04 9.58
CA GLN A 57 -2.81 -0.08 10.51
C GLN A 57 -3.33 -0.53 11.87
N GLU A 58 -2.43 -0.97 12.75
CA GLU A 58 -2.82 -1.51 14.06
C GLU A 58 -2.86 -0.46 15.17
N VAL A 59 -1.88 0.44 15.21
CA VAL A 59 -1.74 1.40 16.32
C VAL A 59 -1.49 2.80 15.81
N PRO A 60 -2.46 3.73 15.99
CA PRO A 60 -3.82 3.44 16.43
C PRO A 60 -4.62 2.71 15.36
N PRO A 61 -5.66 1.96 15.73
CA PRO A 61 -6.46 1.23 14.73
C PRO A 61 -7.06 2.17 13.70
N TYR A 62 -6.94 1.78 12.43
CA TYR A 62 -7.43 2.58 11.33
C TYR A 62 -7.70 1.67 10.12
N GLU A 63 -8.77 1.95 9.43
CA GLU A 63 -9.06 1.26 8.18
C GLU A 63 -9.77 2.20 7.22
N ASN A 64 -9.38 2.16 5.96
CA ASN A 64 -10.01 2.93 4.91
C ASN A 64 -10.07 2.09 3.63
N ILE A 65 -11.14 2.23 2.88
CA ILE A 65 -11.32 1.51 1.62
C ILE A 65 -11.46 2.53 0.49
N VAL A 66 -10.63 2.38 -0.53
CA VAL A 66 -10.65 3.26 -1.70
C VAL A 66 -10.84 2.40 -2.94
N LYS A 67 -11.75 2.82 -3.82
CA LYS A 67 -11.92 2.16 -5.12
C LYS A 67 -11.18 2.94 -6.19
N VAL A 68 -10.35 2.23 -6.95
CA VAL A 68 -9.57 2.83 -8.03
C VAL A 68 -10.12 2.33 -9.37
N ASN A 69 -10.46 3.27 -10.25
CA ASN A 69 -10.94 2.92 -11.59
C ASN A 69 -9.74 2.60 -12.48
N CYS A 70 -9.44 1.33 -12.59
CA CYS A 70 -8.35 0.87 -13.45
C CYS A 70 -8.68 -0.56 -13.90
N VAL A 71 -7.96 -1.03 -14.90
CA VAL A 71 -8.18 -2.38 -15.44
C VAL A 71 -7.44 -3.39 -14.56
N ALA A 72 -8.18 -4.38 -14.08
CA ALA A 72 -7.60 -5.48 -13.31
C ALA A 72 -8.43 -6.74 -13.53
N GLU A 73 -7.80 -7.89 -13.42
CA GLU A 73 -8.49 -9.16 -13.50
C GLU A 73 -9.35 -9.35 -12.25
N LEU A 74 -10.51 -9.99 -12.40
CA LEU A 74 -11.40 -10.24 -11.26
C LEU A 74 -10.74 -11.05 -10.15
N GLY A 75 -9.81 -11.92 -10.51
CA GLY A 75 -9.07 -12.72 -9.55
C GLY A 75 -7.85 -12.03 -8.94
N PHE A 76 -7.58 -10.78 -9.34
CA PHE A 76 -6.43 -10.06 -8.82
C PHE A 76 -6.58 -9.85 -7.32
N ARG A 77 -5.59 -10.31 -6.56
CA ARG A 77 -5.61 -10.17 -5.10
C ARG A 77 -4.18 -10.18 -4.59
N LYS A 78 -3.78 -9.07 -3.96
CA LYS A 78 -2.43 -8.91 -3.43
C LYS A 78 -2.48 -8.24 -2.07
N LYS A 79 -1.59 -8.63 -1.18
CA LYS A 79 -1.42 -7.97 0.10
C LYS A 79 -0.05 -7.32 0.10
N VAL A 80 -0.01 -6.02 0.40
CA VAL A 80 1.19 -5.20 0.30
C VAL A 80 1.46 -4.55 1.65
N TYR A 81 2.71 -4.54 2.07
CA TYR A 81 3.14 -3.82 3.26
C TYR A 81 3.96 -2.60 2.87
N ILE A 82 3.83 -1.54 3.64
CA ILE A 82 4.77 -0.42 3.60
C ILE A 82 5.35 -0.30 5.00
N ILE A 83 6.66 -0.47 5.11
CA ILE A 83 7.35 -0.46 6.40
C ILE A 83 8.29 0.75 6.46
N ASP A 84 8.11 1.58 7.49
CA ASP A 84 8.98 2.72 7.74
C ASP A 84 10.17 2.28 8.59
N GLU A 85 11.37 2.49 8.07
CA GLU A 85 12.61 2.13 8.76
C GLU A 85 13.47 3.35 9.05
N GLU A 86 12.84 4.50 9.31
CA GLU A 86 13.43 5.79 9.65
C GLU A 86 14.12 6.49 8.48
N ASP A 87 15.21 5.94 7.95
CA ASP A 87 15.95 6.57 6.85
C ASP A 87 15.27 6.33 5.49
N TYR A 88 14.46 5.30 5.41
CA TYR A 88 13.74 4.95 4.19
C TYR A 88 12.49 4.17 4.56
N ALA A 89 11.59 4.04 3.60
CA ALA A 89 10.41 3.20 3.74
C ALA A 89 10.37 2.24 2.55
N THR A 90 9.95 1.01 2.81
CA THR A 90 9.93 -0.04 1.78
C THR A 90 8.52 -0.53 1.55
N MET A 91 8.11 -0.58 0.28
CA MET A 91 6.89 -1.24 -0.14
C MET A 91 7.24 -2.63 -0.64
N LEU A 92 6.61 -3.66 -0.10
CA LEU A 92 6.88 -5.05 -0.45
C LEU A 92 5.59 -5.87 -0.44
N LEU A 93 5.60 -6.97 -1.18
CA LEU A 93 4.49 -7.92 -1.10
C LEU A 93 4.57 -8.64 0.25
N ALA A 94 3.42 -8.95 0.83
CA ALA A 94 3.39 -9.66 2.11
C ALA A 94 4.16 -10.98 2.06
N GLU A 95 4.10 -11.67 0.92
CA GLU A 95 4.83 -12.92 0.72
C GLU A 95 6.35 -12.77 0.66
N GLU A 96 6.83 -11.54 0.49
CA GLU A 96 8.27 -11.25 0.48
C GLU A 96 8.82 -10.90 1.87
N TYR A 97 7.92 -10.80 2.83
CA TYR A 97 8.29 -10.35 4.18
C TYR A 97 9.08 -11.40 4.97
#